data_7291373abf85a02b65c86b5982f6573f
#
_entry.id   7291373abf85a02b65c86b5982f6573f
#
_cell.length_a   1.000
_cell.length_b   1.000
_cell.length_c   1.000
_cell.angle_alpha   90.00
_cell.angle_beta   90.00
_cell.angle_gamma   90.00
#
_symmetry.space_group_name_H-M   'P 1'
#
loop_
_entity.id
_entity.type
_entity.pdbx_description
1 polymer ?
#
loop_
_entity_poly.entity_id
_entity_poly.type
_entity_poly.pdbx_seq_one_letter_code
_entity_poly.pdbx_strand_id
1 'polypeptide(L)'
;MINDGDMMALSGFTPNGNPKAIFRELSKRAIKLHDAGIPFQVGILTGASSCQSVEGDMAAAKALKFRAPFSTNKDFRTHTNLGEVDYEDMHLGHMAERLRRGFYGEIEWAVVEVSGMEEGESECKAFLTSAGGIVSTIVRLAKKIIIEHNQFHNPN
;
A
#
# COMPACT_ATOMS: atom_id res chain seq x y z
N MET A 1 14.12 -5.83 -3.25
CA MET A 1 13.54 -5.00 -4.35
C MET A 1 12.11 -5.46 -4.57
N ILE A 2 11.18 -4.56 -4.84
CA ILE A 2 9.79 -4.92 -5.17
C ILE A 2 9.77 -5.49 -6.58
N ASN A 3 9.13 -6.64 -6.75
CA ASN A 3 9.09 -7.39 -8.01
C ASN A 3 7.69 -7.37 -8.63
N ASP A 4 7.61 -7.74 -9.89
CA ASP A 4 6.34 -7.99 -10.56
C ASP A 4 5.55 -9.08 -9.82
N GLY A 5 4.27 -8.84 -9.62
CA GLY A 5 3.36 -9.75 -8.90
C GLY A 5 3.38 -9.65 -7.38
N ASP A 6 4.28 -8.88 -6.77
CA ASP A 6 4.34 -8.75 -5.31
C ASP A 6 3.01 -8.22 -4.75
N MET A 7 2.58 -8.80 -3.62
CA MET A 7 1.45 -8.30 -2.85
C MET A 7 1.95 -7.36 -1.74
N MET A 8 1.45 -6.14 -1.75
CA MET A 8 1.82 -5.09 -0.81
C MET A 8 0.63 -4.71 0.06
N ALA A 9 0.86 -4.47 1.34
CA ALA A 9 -0.15 -3.95 2.24
C ALA A 9 0.33 -2.66 2.90
N LEU A 10 -0.56 -1.68 3.07
CA LEU A 10 -0.15 -0.35 3.54
C LEU A 10 -1.00 0.23 4.65
N SER A 11 -0.38 1.15 5.39
CA SER A 11 -1.02 1.96 6.42
C SER A 11 -1.95 3.02 5.83
N GLY A 12 -2.70 3.67 6.68
CA GLY A 12 -3.46 4.86 6.36
C GLY A 12 -4.96 4.71 6.51
N PHE A 13 -5.61 5.88 6.57
CA PHE A 13 -7.06 6.03 6.57
C PHE A 13 -7.42 7.20 5.65
N THR A 14 -8.17 6.94 4.58
CA THR A 14 -8.42 7.91 3.51
C THR A 14 -7.09 8.53 3.04
N PRO A 15 -6.89 9.85 2.88
CA PRO A 15 -5.59 10.38 2.47
C PRO A 15 -4.55 10.51 3.59
N ASN A 16 -4.91 10.20 4.84
CA ASN A 16 -4.04 10.42 6.01
C ASN A 16 -3.24 9.16 6.38
N GLY A 17 -1.98 9.33 6.75
CA GLY A 17 -1.12 8.23 7.17
C GLY A 17 -0.78 7.24 6.06
N ASN A 18 -0.96 7.62 4.81
CA ASN A 18 -0.58 6.81 3.66
C ASN A 18 0.86 7.05 3.24
N PRO A 19 1.65 6.01 3.02
CA PRO A 19 2.93 6.16 2.35
C PRO A 19 2.71 6.66 0.91
N LYS A 20 3.45 7.67 0.49
CA LYS A 20 3.26 8.37 -0.79
C LYS A 20 4.48 8.33 -1.68
N ALA A 21 5.67 8.43 -1.10
CA ALA A 21 6.91 8.55 -1.84
C ALA A 21 7.22 7.24 -2.59
N ILE A 22 7.11 6.11 -1.92
CA ILE A 22 7.38 4.81 -2.54
C ILE A 22 6.46 4.53 -3.74
N PHE A 23 5.17 4.85 -3.64
CA PHE A 23 4.20 4.59 -4.71
C PHE A 23 4.39 5.51 -5.91
N ARG A 24 4.80 6.76 -5.69
CA ARG A 24 5.21 7.67 -6.78
C ARG A 24 6.42 7.13 -7.53
N GLU A 25 7.41 6.60 -6.83
CA GLU A 25 8.58 6.01 -7.46
C GLU A 25 8.26 4.68 -8.16
N LEU A 26 7.36 3.86 -7.61
CA LEU A 26 6.88 2.66 -8.26
C LEU A 26 6.12 2.96 -9.56
N SER A 27 5.27 3.99 -9.57
CA SER A 27 4.57 4.42 -10.79
C SER A 27 5.57 4.84 -11.88
N LYS A 28 6.58 5.65 -11.54
CA LYS A 28 7.64 6.04 -12.48
C LYS A 28 8.46 4.85 -12.97
N ARG A 29 8.77 3.91 -12.08
CA ARG A 29 9.48 2.67 -12.42
C ARG A 29 8.64 1.80 -13.37
N ALA A 30 7.36 1.64 -13.09
CA ALA A 30 6.44 0.86 -13.92
C ALA A 30 6.41 1.40 -15.36
N ILE A 31 6.24 2.72 -15.53
CA ILE A 31 6.26 3.35 -16.85
C ILE A 31 7.55 2.99 -17.61
N LYS A 32 8.72 3.17 -16.97
CA LYS A 32 10.02 2.85 -17.59
C LYS A 32 10.15 1.39 -17.98
N LEU A 33 9.63 0.47 -17.17
CA LEU A 33 9.67 -0.97 -17.45
C LEU A 33 8.74 -1.31 -18.61
N HIS A 34 7.52 -0.75 -18.61
CA HIS A 34 6.55 -0.96 -19.69
C HIS A 34 7.05 -0.41 -21.03
N ASP A 35 7.69 0.76 -21.03
CA ASP A 35 8.35 1.33 -22.23
C ASP A 35 9.45 0.42 -22.78
N ALA A 36 10.10 -0.35 -21.90
CA ALA A 36 11.09 -1.37 -22.28
C ALA A 36 10.48 -2.76 -22.61
N GLY A 37 9.16 -2.89 -22.60
CA GLY A 37 8.45 -4.15 -22.85
C GLY A 37 8.51 -5.14 -21.68
N ILE A 38 8.87 -4.66 -20.47
CA ILE A 38 8.99 -5.50 -19.26
C ILE A 38 7.72 -5.33 -18.42
N PRO A 39 6.98 -6.40 -18.12
CA PRO A 39 5.78 -6.31 -17.26
C PRO A 39 6.16 -5.93 -15.82
N PHE A 40 5.34 -5.10 -15.19
CA PHE A 40 5.45 -4.77 -13.79
C PHE A 40 4.11 -4.32 -13.23
N GLN A 41 3.54 -5.13 -12.37
CA GLN A 41 2.30 -4.86 -11.64
C GLN A 41 2.39 -5.41 -10.23
N VAL A 42 1.74 -4.76 -9.27
CA VAL A 42 1.65 -5.21 -7.88
C VAL A 42 0.19 -5.26 -7.42
N GLY A 43 -0.09 -6.11 -6.45
CA GLY A 43 -1.35 -6.08 -5.72
C GLY A 43 -1.26 -5.16 -4.51
N ILE A 44 -2.33 -4.40 -4.20
CA ILE A 44 -2.38 -3.49 -3.05
C ILE A 44 -3.54 -3.83 -2.14
N LEU A 45 -3.22 -4.07 -0.88
CA LEU A 45 -4.15 -4.34 0.21
C LEU A 45 -4.09 -3.21 1.25
N THR A 46 -5.23 -2.68 1.64
CA THR A 46 -5.28 -1.59 2.63
C THR A 46 -6.38 -1.81 3.66
N GLY A 47 -6.50 -0.90 4.62
CA GLY A 47 -7.76 -0.66 5.31
C GLY A 47 -8.62 0.33 4.50
N ALA A 48 -9.02 1.43 5.10
CA ALA A 48 -9.74 2.51 4.41
C ALA A 48 -8.81 3.51 3.70
N SER A 49 -7.60 3.11 3.39
CA SER A 49 -6.60 3.96 2.73
C SER A 49 -6.98 4.22 1.28
N SER A 50 -6.96 5.48 0.87
CA SER A 50 -7.26 5.90 -0.49
C SER A 50 -6.56 7.22 -0.78
N CYS A 51 -5.63 7.26 -1.71
CA CYS A 51 -4.98 8.50 -2.13
C CYS A 51 -4.47 8.43 -3.57
N GLN A 52 -4.22 9.59 -4.16
CA GLN A 52 -3.83 9.71 -5.57
C GLN A 52 -2.58 8.91 -5.90
N SER A 53 -1.50 9.04 -5.11
CA SER A 53 -0.23 8.37 -5.40
C SER A 53 -0.27 6.84 -5.27
N VAL A 54 -1.13 6.32 -4.39
CA VAL A 54 -1.27 4.87 -4.18
C VAL A 54 -2.16 4.23 -5.24
N GLU A 55 -3.22 4.89 -5.62
CA GLU A 55 -4.26 4.30 -6.46
C GLU A 55 -4.31 4.93 -7.86
N GLY A 56 -4.47 6.26 -7.93
CA GLY A 56 -4.62 6.95 -9.20
C GLY A 56 -3.36 6.88 -10.06
N ASP A 57 -2.22 7.26 -9.51
CA ASP A 57 -0.95 7.27 -10.24
C ASP A 57 -0.50 5.85 -10.60
N MET A 58 -0.69 4.88 -9.69
CA MET A 58 -0.37 3.48 -9.94
C MET A 58 -1.29 2.86 -11.02
N ALA A 59 -2.58 3.18 -11.00
CA ALA A 59 -3.51 2.72 -12.02
C ALA A 59 -3.19 3.34 -13.39
N ALA A 60 -2.94 4.65 -13.44
CA ALA A 60 -2.56 5.34 -14.67
C ALA A 60 -1.24 4.81 -15.26
N ALA A 61 -0.29 4.40 -14.41
CA ALA A 61 0.95 3.76 -14.80
C ALA A 61 0.78 2.26 -15.19
N LYS A 62 -0.45 1.71 -15.13
CA LYS A 62 -0.76 0.28 -15.31
C LYS A 62 0.03 -0.64 -14.38
N ALA A 63 0.37 -0.12 -13.20
CA ALA A 63 1.19 -0.78 -12.19
C ALA A 63 0.35 -1.53 -11.12
N LEU A 64 -0.99 -1.43 -11.18
CA LEU A 64 -1.89 -2.17 -10.31
C LEU A 64 -2.46 -3.39 -11.02
N LYS A 65 -2.28 -4.56 -10.41
CA LYS A 65 -2.96 -5.80 -10.79
C LYS A 65 -4.25 -6.00 -10.00
N PHE A 66 -4.16 -5.76 -8.69
CA PHE A 66 -5.24 -6.04 -7.75
C PHE A 66 -5.33 -4.95 -6.67
N ARG A 67 -6.55 -4.67 -6.19
CA ARG A 67 -6.81 -3.73 -5.10
C ARG A 67 -8.00 -4.16 -4.24
N ALA A 68 -7.81 -4.13 -2.91
CA ALA A 68 -8.88 -4.30 -1.91
C ALA A 68 -8.60 -3.45 -0.65
N PRO A 69 -9.61 -3.11 0.16
CA PRO A 69 -11.05 -3.38 0.03
C PRO A 69 -11.85 -2.20 -0.48
N PHE A 70 -11.31 -0.97 -0.40
CA PHE A 70 -12.09 0.25 -0.58
C PHE A 70 -11.28 1.33 -1.30
N SER A 71 -11.90 2.05 -2.21
CA SER A 71 -11.31 3.21 -2.87
C SER A 71 -12.34 4.30 -3.18
N THR A 72 -11.94 5.55 -2.98
CA THR A 72 -12.69 6.73 -3.42
C THR A 72 -12.03 7.45 -4.61
N ASN A 73 -10.89 6.95 -5.07
CA ASN A 73 -10.11 7.60 -6.11
C ASN A 73 -10.80 7.48 -7.47
N LYS A 74 -10.94 8.61 -8.18
CA LYS A 74 -11.63 8.69 -9.46
C LYS A 74 -10.86 8.00 -10.59
N ASP A 75 -9.55 8.20 -10.65
CA ASP A 75 -8.71 7.64 -11.71
C ASP A 75 -8.63 6.11 -11.56
N PHE A 76 -8.42 5.63 -10.33
CA PHE A 76 -8.50 4.20 -10.03
C PHE A 76 -9.83 3.58 -10.51
N ARG A 77 -10.96 4.22 -10.19
CA ARG A 77 -12.29 3.73 -10.61
C ARG A 77 -12.42 3.67 -12.13
N THR A 78 -11.85 4.63 -12.84
CA THR A 78 -11.83 4.60 -14.32
C THR A 78 -11.11 3.37 -14.84
N HIS A 79 -9.91 3.08 -14.35
CA HIS A 79 -9.13 1.91 -14.76
C HIS A 79 -9.77 0.57 -14.35
N THR A 80 -10.42 0.54 -13.19
CA THR A 80 -11.20 -0.63 -12.75
C THR A 80 -12.39 -0.88 -13.68
N ASN A 81 -13.13 0.16 -14.06
CA ASN A 81 -14.27 0.02 -14.98
C ASN A 81 -13.85 -0.41 -16.40
N LEU A 82 -12.61 -0.14 -16.79
CA LEU A 82 -12.01 -0.63 -18.04
C LEU A 82 -11.52 -2.08 -17.94
N GLY A 83 -11.59 -2.70 -16.76
CA GLY A 83 -11.06 -4.06 -16.54
C GLY A 83 -9.54 -4.14 -16.48
N GLU A 84 -8.86 -3.02 -16.26
CA GLU A 84 -7.39 -2.98 -16.18
C GLU A 84 -6.85 -3.30 -14.78
N VAL A 85 -7.72 -3.25 -13.76
CA VAL A 85 -7.38 -3.56 -12.36
C VAL A 85 -8.46 -4.46 -11.76
N ASP A 86 -8.07 -5.59 -11.21
CA ASP A 86 -8.96 -6.42 -10.41
C ASP A 86 -9.26 -5.74 -9.08
N TYR A 87 -10.54 -5.58 -8.76
CA TYR A 87 -10.98 -4.90 -7.55
C TYR A 87 -11.97 -5.72 -6.76
N GLU A 88 -11.69 -5.87 -5.47
CA GLU A 88 -12.61 -6.48 -4.52
C GLU A 88 -13.07 -5.43 -3.50
N ASP A 89 -14.33 -5.05 -3.56
CA ASP A 89 -14.97 -4.22 -2.54
C ASP A 89 -15.50 -5.08 -1.40
N MET A 90 -15.26 -4.64 -0.17
CA MET A 90 -15.77 -5.32 1.01
C MET A 90 -15.91 -4.39 2.20
N HIS A 91 -16.64 -4.84 3.21
CA HIS A 91 -16.71 -4.14 4.49
C HIS A 91 -15.32 -4.07 5.14
N LEU A 92 -14.88 -2.85 5.48
CA LEU A 92 -13.54 -2.59 6.02
C LEU A 92 -13.18 -3.44 7.24
N GLY A 93 -14.16 -3.72 8.12
CA GLY A 93 -13.97 -4.54 9.30
C GLY A 93 -13.54 -5.98 9.02
N HIS A 94 -13.79 -6.50 7.82
CA HIS A 94 -13.38 -7.85 7.43
C HIS A 94 -11.95 -7.93 6.92
N MET A 95 -11.35 -6.81 6.52
CA MET A 95 -10.04 -6.82 5.86
C MET A 95 -8.94 -7.43 6.72
N ALA A 96 -8.80 -6.97 7.97
CA ALA A 96 -7.78 -7.48 8.87
C ALA A 96 -7.95 -8.98 9.18
N GLU A 97 -9.19 -9.48 9.26
CA GLU A 97 -9.46 -10.90 9.48
C GLU A 97 -9.10 -11.72 8.24
N ARG A 98 -9.48 -11.28 7.04
CA ARG A 98 -9.14 -11.96 5.80
C ARG A 98 -7.62 -12.04 5.59
N LEU A 99 -6.89 -10.97 5.92
CA LEU A 99 -5.43 -10.99 5.89
C LEU A 99 -4.86 -12.06 6.84
N ARG A 100 -5.33 -12.10 8.09
CA ARG A 100 -4.89 -13.10 9.08
C ARG A 100 -5.22 -14.54 8.69
N ARG A 101 -6.28 -14.74 7.93
CA ARG A 101 -6.69 -16.05 7.40
C ARG A 101 -6.01 -16.42 6.07
N GLY A 102 -5.17 -15.55 5.54
CA GLY A 102 -4.41 -15.82 4.31
C GLY A 102 -5.22 -15.80 3.01
N PHE A 103 -6.39 -15.14 2.97
CA PHE A 103 -7.24 -15.10 1.77
C PHE A 103 -6.54 -14.52 0.54
N TYR A 104 -5.58 -13.64 0.74
CA TYR A 104 -4.82 -12.97 -0.32
C TYR A 104 -3.43 -13.56 -0.53
N GLY A 105 -3.14 -14.71 0.11
CA GLY A 105 -1.82 -15.30 0.08
C GLY A 105 -0.80 -14.55 0.93
N GLU A 106 0.47 -14.67 0.57
CA GLU A 106 1.56 -14.03 1.29
C GLU A 106 1.65 -12.54 0.98
N ILE A 107 1.92 -11.74 2.01
CA ILE A 107 2.20 -10.31 1.87
C ILE A 107 3.72 -10.15 1.80
N GLU A 108 4.23 -9.73 0.64
CA GLU A 108 5.67 -9.53 0.48
C GLU A 108 6.14 -8.28 1.22
N TRP A 109 5.34 -7.21 1.19
CA TRP A 109 5.72 -5.91 1.73
C TRP A 109 4.61 -5.28 2.56
N ALA A 110 4.92 -4.89 3.79
CA ALA A 110 4.16 -3.87 4.52
C ALA A 110 4.81 -2.51 4.28
N VAL A 111 4.02 -1.50 3.91
CA VAL A 111 4.50 -0.14 3.73
C VAL A 111 3.79 0.76 4.73
N VAL A 112 4.55 1.40 5.61
CA VAL A 112 4.02 2.12 6.76
C VAL A 112 4.57 3.55 6.80
N GLU A 113 3.68 4.54 6.86
CA GLU A 113 4.07 5.93 7.13
C GLU A 113 4.22 6.14 8.64
N VAL A 114 5.35 6.71 9.05
CA VAL A 114 5.67 7.00 10.45
C VAL A 114 6.09 8.46 10.65
N SER A 115 5.87 8.99 11.84
CA SER A 115 6.33 10.33 12.25
C SER A 115 7.71 10.30 12.93
N GLY A 116 8.15 9.14 13.38
CA GLY A 116 9.44 8.96 14.03
C GLY A 116 9.73 7.51 14.34
N MET A 117 10.97 7.24 14.73
CA MET A 117 11.44 5.93 15.16
C MET A 117 12.38 6.07 16.34
N GLU A 118 12.32 5.12 17.27
CA GLU A 118 13.27 4.95 18.35
C GLU A 118 13.90 3.57 18.25
N GLU A 119 15.22 3.53 18.20
CA GLU A 119 16.00 2.29 18.22
C GLU A 119 16.29 1.91 19.68
N GLY A 120 15.87 0.71 20.08
CA GLY A 120 16.26 0.06 21.33
C GLY A 120 17.24 -1.07 21.08
N GLU A 121 17.78 -1.67 22.15
CA GLU A 121 18.78 -2.75 22.05
C GLU A 121 18.27 -4.00 21.33
N SER A 122 16.98 -4.32 21.43
CA SER A 122 16.38 -5.52 20.84
C SER A 122 15.12 -5.27 20.02
N GLU A 123 14.63 -4.04 20.01
CA GLU A 123 13.40 -3.67 19.30
C GLU A 123 13.51 -2.25 18.74
N CYS A 124 12.76 -2.00 17.67
CA CYS A 124 12.57 -0.66 17.12
C CYS A 124 11.11 -0.26 17.31
N LYS A 125 10.87 0.91 17.89
CA LYS A 125 9.54 1.50 18.03
C LYS A 125 9.31 2.49 16.89
N ALA A 126 8.21 2.35 16.19
CA ALA A 126 7.79 3.26 15.15
C ALA A 126 6.52 3.99 15.59
N PHE A 127 6.54 5.31 15.50
CA PHE A 127 5.40 6.16 15.82
C PHE A 127 4.62 6.44 14.53
N LEU A 128 3.38 6.00 14.50
CA LEU A 128 2.53 6.24 13.34
C LEU A 128 2.20 7.74 13.23
N THR A 129 1.86 8.19 12.04
CA THR A 129 1.36 9.54 11.80
C THR A 129 -0.08 9.69 12.32
N SER A 130 -1.00 10.18 11.51
CA SER A 130 -2.38 10.46 11.92
C SER A 130 -3.30 9.26 11.93
N ALA A 131 -2.94 8.16 11.27
CA ALA A 131 -3.80 6.99 11.15
C ALA A 131 -3.03 5.68 10.96
N GLY A 132 -3.35 4.69 11.79
CA GLY A 132 -2.75 3.35 11.71
C GLY A 132 -3.46 2.39 10.76
N GLY A 133 -4.78 2.50 10.66
CA GLY A 133 -5.57 1.54 9.88
C GLY A 133 -5.32 0.10 10.33
N ILE A 134 -4.88 -0.76 9.42
CA ILE A 134 -4.60 -2.18 9.68
C ILE A 134 -3.12 -2.48 9.96
N VAL A 135 -2.31 -1.48 10.35
CA VAL A 135 -0.85 -1.60 10.51
C VAL A 135 -0.45 -2.76 11.40
N SER A 136 -1.08 -2.92 12.57
CA SER A 136 -0.76 -4.02 13.49
C SER A 136 -0.92 -5.41 12.86
N THR A 137 -1.81 -5.56 11.90
CA THR A 137 -1.99 -6.82 11.17
C THR A 137 -0.94 -6.99 10.08
N ILE A 138 -0.72 -5.97 9.25
CA ILE A 138 0.17 -6.10 8.09
C ILE A 138 1.64 -6.25 8.48
N VAL A 139 2.12 -5.56 9.51
CA VAL A 139 3.52 -5.69 9.95
C VAL A 139 3.84 -7.07 10.55
N ARG A 140 2.83 -7.78 11.05
CA ARG A 140 3.00 -9.15 11.55
C ARG A 140 2.98 -10.21 10.46
N LEU A 141 2.33 -9.92 9.34
CA LEU A 141 2.12 -10.88 8.25
C LEU A 141 3.11 -10.70 7.10
N ALA A 142 3.60 -9.50 6.90
CA ALA A 142 4.50 -9.21 5.79
C ALA A 142 5.90 -9.80 6.02
N LYS A 143 6.50 -10.27 4.93
CA LYS A 143 7.89 -10.76 4.95
C LYS A 143 8.90 -9.63 5.14
N LYS A 144 8.58 -8.43 4.65
CA LYS A 144 9.46 -7.25 4.69
C LYS A 144 8.65 -6.01 4.99
N ILE A 145 9.27 -5.04 5.65
CA ILE A 145 8.64 -3.78 6.01
C ILE A 145 9.42 -2.63 5.36
N ILE A 146 8.69 -1.73 4.69
CA ILE A 146 9.20 -0.44 4.23
C ILE A 146 8.61 0.63 5.13
N ILE A 147 9.46 1.46 5.69
CA ILE A 147 9.06 2.60 6.51
C ILE A 147 9.28 3.88 5.71
N GLU A 148 8.22 4.67 5.56
CA GLU A 148 8.26 6.00 4.99
C GLU A 148 8.18 7.01 6.13
N HIS A 149 9.27 7.72 6.40
CA HIS A 149 9.34 8.70 7.49
C HIS A 149 8.82 10.06 7.00
N ASN A 150 7.71 10.50 7.59
CA ASN A 150 7.12 11.80 7.32
C ASN A 150 7.64 12.83 8.34
N GLN A 151 8.61 13.62 7.92
CA GLN A 151 9.30 14.63 8.76
C GLN A 151 8.42 15.83 9.15
N PHE A 152 7.24 15.99 8.52
CA PHE A 152 6.32 17.07 8.83
C PHE A 152 5.39 16.77 10.01
N HIS A 153 5.32 15.50 10.43
CA HIS A 153 4.60 15.09 11.61
C HIS A 153 5.52 15.05 12.83
N ASN A 154 5.06 15.65 13.93
CA ASN A 154 5.74 15.50 15.23
C ASN A 154 5.41 14.12 15.80
N PRO A 155 6.39 13.32 16.25
CA PRO A 155 6.15 12.02 16.88
C PRO A 155 5.50 12.11 18.28
N ASN A 156 5.45 13.32 18.90
CA ASN A 156 4.89 13.56 20.23
C ASN A 156 3.47 14.11 20.17
#